data_783b68535305dabe0e860340b9b6716f
#
_entry.id   783b68535305dabe0e860340b9b6716f
#
_cell.length_a   1.000
_cell.length_b   1.000
_cell.length_c   1.000
_cell.angle_alpha   90.00
_cell.angle_beta   90.00
_cell.angle_gamma   90.00
#
_symmetry.space_group_name_H-M   'P 1'
#
loop_
_entity.id
_entity.type
_entity.pdbx_description
1 polymer ?
#
loop_
_entity_poly.entity_id
_entity_poly.type
_entity_poly.pdbx_seq_one_letter_code
_entity_poly.pdbx_strand_id
1 'polypeptide(L)'
;MKRKYLIFLYFCEKCLFVENTLHKIKSLYPLSEASLNKLIAILERKEFKKGAQILKADKIEKSVFFIEKGIARGYCDLPNQELTFWFGEEGDYIISAQSLINKLPGYETIELMEDCILYEINADDLVALFESDLELANWS
;
A
#
# COMPACT_ATOMS: atom_id res chain seq x y z
N MET A 1 -4.56 6.80 24.37
CA MET A 1 -4.01 6.43 23.06
C MET A 1 -5.02 6.52 21.93
N LYS A 2 -6.15 5.82 22.05
CA LYS A 2 -7.21 5.91 21.03
C LYS A 2 -7.72 7.34 20.78
N ARG A 3 -7.77 8.18 21.83
CA ARG A 3 -8.20 9.57 21.71
C ARG A 3 -7.28 10.42 20.83
N LYS A 4 -5.97 10.21 20.93
CA LYS A 4 -5.00 10.97 20.13
C LYS A 4 -5.08 10.60 18.65
N TYR A 5 -5.27 9.33 18.35
CA TYR A 5 -5.50 8.87 16.96
C TYR A 5 -6.79 9.42 16.40
N LEU A 6 -7.87 9.38 17.19
CA LEU A 6 -9.15 9.93 16.77
C LEU A 6 -9.05 11.42 16.48
N ILE A 7 -8.35 12.18 17.33
CA ILE A 7 -8.14 13.62 17.12
C ILE A 7 -7.32 13.85 15.86
N PHE A 8 -6.22 13.11 15.68
CA PHE A 8 -5.39 13.19 14.48
C PHE A 8 -6.18 12.86 13.23
N LEU A 9 -6.90 11.75 13.23
CA LEU A 9 -7.76 11.33 12.12
C LEU A 9 -8.89 12.33 11.86
N TYR A 10 -9.44 12.92 12.91
CA TYR A 10 -10.51 13.92 12.82
C TYR A 10 -10.05 15.19 12.11
N PHE A 11 -8.82 15.65 12.37
CA PHE A 11 -8.27 16.84 11.75
C PHE A 11 -7.59 16.60 10.41
N CYS A 12 -7.37 15.35 10.02
CA CYS A 12 -6.74 14.99 8.76
C CYS A 12 -7.76 14.28 7.85
N GLU A 13 -8.32 15.00 6.90
CA GLU A 13 -9.28 14.43 5.95
C GLU A 13 -8.72 13.19 5.22
N LYS A 14 -7.43 13.17 4.96
CA LYS A 14 -6.75 12.02 4.34
C LYS A 14 -6.93 10.73 5.15
N CYS A 15 -7.09 10.87 6.45
CA CYS A 15 -7.08 9.74 7.38
C CYS A 15 -8.47 9.33 7.85
N LEU A 16 -9.54 10.02 7.43
CA LEU A 16 -10.90 9.75 7.88
C LEU A 16 -11.37 8.33 7.56
N PHE A 17 -10.80 7.70 6.52
CA PHE A 17 -11.22 6.39 6.06
C PHE A 17 -10.06 5.39 5.98
N VAL A 18 -9.04 5.58 6.82
CA VAL A 18 -7.81 4.78 6.78
C VAL A 18 -7.84 3.58 7.75
N GLU A 19 -9.02 3.16 8.19
CA GLU A 19 -9.18 2.13 9.25
C GLU A 19 -8.49 0.81 8.93
N ASN A 20 -8.76 0.23 7.76
CA ASN A 20 -8.21 -1.07 7.38
C ASN A 20 -6.70 -0.99 7.16
N THR A 21 -6.25 0.06 6.50
CA THR A 21 -4.83 0.33 6.27
C THR A 21 -4.10 0.52 7.60
N LEU A 22 -4.68 1.29 8.50
CA LEU A 22 -4.10 1.55 9.82
C LEU A 22 -4.00 0.28 10.66
N HIS A 23 -5.04 -0.55 10.62
CA HIS A 23 -5.05 -1.84 11.31
C HIS A 23 -3.91 -2.73 10.80
N LYS A 24 -3.73 -2.81 9.49
CA LYS A 24 -2.66 -3.59 8.87
C LYS A 24 -1.28 -3.08 9.29
N ILE A 25 -1.06 -1.80 9.21
CA ILE A 25 0.21 -1.16 9.60
C ILE A 25 0.56 -1.51 11.03
N LYS A 26 -0.38 -1.37 11.96
CA LYS A 26 -0.17 -1.68 13.36
C LYS A 26 0.06 -3.16 13.63
N SER A 27 -0.53 -4.05 12.83
CA SER A 27 -0.39 -5.49 13.00
C SER A 27 0.98 -6.02 12.60
N LEU A 28 1.69 -5.32 11.72
CA LEU A 28 2.99 -5.78 11.21
C LEU A 28 4.12 -5.52 12.22
N TYR A 29 4.07 -4.42 12.94
CA TYR A 29 5.06 -4.08 13.95
C TYR A 29 4.50 -2.96 14.83
N PRO A 30 4.68 -3.02 16.17
CA PRO A 30 4.21 -1.97 17.05
C PRO A 30 5.04 -0.69 16.85
N LEU A 31 4.40 0.33 16.28
CA LEU A 31 5.02 1.62 16.06
C LEU A 31 4.61 2.60 17.18
N SER A 32 5.52 3.50 17.53
CA SER A 32 5.18 4.64 18.36
C SER A 32 4.21 5.56 17.59
N GLU A 33 3.50 6.38 18.31
CA GLU A 33 2.60 7.38 17.71
C GLU A 33 3.34 8.31 16.75
N ALA A 34 4.55 8.71 17.12
CA ALA A 34 5.38 9.58 16.27
C ALA A 34 5.75 8.92 14.95
N SER A 35 6.22 7.66 14.98
CA SER A 35 6.58 6.92 13.76
C SER A 35 5.36 6.63 12.90
N LEU A 36 4.24 6.25 13.52
CA LEU A 36 3.00 6.01 12.81
C LEU A 36 2.50 7.28 12.10
N ASN A 37 2.58 8.43 12.77
CA ASN A 37 2.17 9.70 12.17
C ASN A 37 3.03 10.08 10.96
N LYS A 38 4.33 9.79 11.00
CA LYS A 38 5.22 10.00 9.84
C LYS A 38 4.78 9.17 8.65
N LEU A 39 4.43 7.91 8.89
CA LEU A 39 3.97 7.02 7.82
C LEU A 39 2.62 7.47 7.27
N ILE A 40 1.68 7.82 8.13
CA ILE A 40 0.36 8.31 7.72
C ILE A 40 0.48 9.60 6.91
N ALA A 41 1.41 10.48 7.25
CA ALA A 41 1.60 11.75 6.56
C ALA A 41 1.95 11.60 5.09
N ILE A 42 2.57 10.50 4.69
CA ILE A 42 2.93 10.23 3.29
C ILE A 42 1.91 9.36 2.54
N LEU A 43 0.86 8.90 3.22
CA LEU A 43 -0.24 8.19 2.58
C LEU A 43 -1.07 9.16 1.76
N GLU A 44 -1.42 8.77 0.54
CA GLU A 44 -2.30 9.54 -0.31
C GLU A 44 -3.51 8.69 -0.69
N ARG A 45 -4.71 9.17 -0.35
CA ARG A 45 -5.96 8.48 -0.68
C ARG A 45 -6.25 8.61 -2.16
N LYS A 46 -6.50 7.49 -2.82
CA LYS A 46 -6.89 7.45 -4.24
C LYS A 46 -8.05 6.52 -4.46
N GLU A 47 -8.94 6.90 -5.36
CA GLU A 47 -10.05 6.09 -5.79
C GLU A 47 -9.79 5.58 -7.21
N PHE A 48 -10.06 4.29 -7.41
CA PHE A 48 -9.89 3.66 -8.71
C PHE A 48 -11.12 2.86 -9.08
N LYS A 49 -11.39 2.77 -10.36
CA LYS A 49 -12.50 1.99 -10.88
C LYS A 49 -12.10 0.53 -11.12
N LYS A 50 -13.11 -0.34 -11.08
CA LYS A 50 -12.95 -1.74 -11.46
C LYS A 50 -12.21 -1.86 -12.79
N GLY A 51 -11.25 -2.78 -12.85
CA GLY A 51 -10.44 -3.03 -14.03
C GLY A 51 -9.16 -2.21 -14.11
N ALA A 52 -8.95 -1.25 -13.23
CA ALA A 52 -7.70 -0.49 -13.19
C ALA A 52 -6.53 -1.41 -12.90
N GLN A 53 -5.45 -1.26 -13.65
CA GLN A 53 -4.20 -1.97 -13.42
C GLN A 53 -3.28 -1.10 -12.56
N ILE A 54 -3.13 -1.48 -11.31
CA ILE A 54 -2.38 -0.70 -10.30
C ILE A 54 -0.88 -0.93 -10.43
N LEU A 55 -0.47 -2.17 -10.64
CA LEU A 55 0.89 -2.54 -11.04
C LEU A 55 0.81 -3.25 -12.38
N LYS A 56 1.79 -2.97 -13.23
CA LYS A 56 1.86 -3.59 -14.57
C LYS A 56 3.16 -4.37 -14.71
N ALA A 57 3.06 -5.57 -15.26
CA ALA A 57 4.22 -6.36 -15.66
C ALA A 57 5.10 -5.55 -16.62
N ASP A 58 6.40 -5.79 -16.56
CA ASP A 58 7.41 -5.15 -17.40
C ASP A 58 7.61 -3.64 -17.16
N LYS A 59 7.06 -3.11 -16.06
CA LYS A 59 7.30 -1.74 -15.64
C LYS A 59 8.01 -1.69 -14.30
N ILE A 60 8.87 -0.69 -14.13
CA ILE A 60 9.44 -0.35 -12.83
C ILE A 60 8.42 0.51 -12.11
N GLU A 61 7.81 -0.05 -11.07
CA GLU A 61 6.77 0.62 -10.32
C GLU A 61 7.37 1.48 -9.21
N LYS A 62 6.77 2.64 -8.97
CA LYS A 62 7.30 3.65 -8.02
C LYS A 62 6.43 3.84 -6.80
N SER A 63 5.40 3.02 -6.64
CA SER A 63 4.43 3.18 -5.56
C SER A 63 4.13 1.86 -4.88
N VAL A 64 3.78 1.98 -3.60
CA VAL A 64 3.23 0.92 -2.78
C VAL A 64 1.82 1.34 -2.41
N PHE A 65 0.88 0.40 -2.38
CA PHE A 65 -0.51 0.70 -2.06
C PHE A 65 -1.00 -0.16 -0.92
N PHE A 66 -1.89 0.39 -0.10
CA PHE A 66 -2.70 -0.37 0.85
C PHE A 66 -4.14 -0.36 0.37
N ILE A 67 -4.80 -1.52 0.46
CA ILE A 67 -6.22 -1.64 0.09
C ILE A 67 -7.06 -1.24 1.29
N GLU A 68 -7.68 -0.07 1.21
CA GLU A 68 -8.63 0.36 2.23
C GLU A 68 -10.00 -0.26 2.00
N LYS A 69 -10.42 -0.31 0.73
CA LYS A 69 -11.70 -0.89 0.33
C LYS A 69 -11.57 -1.52 -1.06
N GLY A 70 -12.06 -2.74 -1.18
CA GLY A 70 -12.15 -3.43 -2.45
C GLY A 70 -11.30 -4.68 -2.53
N ILE A 71 -11.26 -5.29 -3.72
CA ILE A 71 -10.57 -6.55 -3.99
C ILE A 71 -9.68 -6.36 -5.23
N ALA A 72 -8.47 -6.90 -5.14
CA ALA A 72 -7.51 -6.92 -6.24
C ALA A 72 -7.09 -8.36 -6.55
N ARG A 73 -6.64 -8.61 -7.77
CA ARG A 73 -6.01 -9.88 -8.14
C ARG A 73 -4.63 -9.63 -8.70
N GLY A 74 -3.72 -10.55 -8.40
CA GLY A 74 -2.40 -10.58 -9.02
C GLY A 74 -2.32 -11.72 -10.02
N TYR A 75 -1.86 -11.43 -11.21
CA TYR A 75 -1.71 -12.43 -12.25
C TYR A 75 -0.46 -12.20 -13.08
N CYS A 76 -0.04 -13.25 -13.77
CA CYS A 76 1.01 -13.15 -14.79
C CYS A 76 0.49 -13.79 -16.08
N ASP A 77 1.02 -13.31 -17.21
CA ASP A 77 0.68 -13.83 -18.52
C ASP A 77 1.56 -15.02 -18.85
N LEU A 78 0.94 -16.13 -19.18
CA LEU A 78 1.57 -17.31 -19.75
C LEU A 78 1.26 -17.34 -21.26
N PRO A 79 2.01 -18.14 -22.06
CA PRO A 79 1.83 -18.13 -23.52
C PRO A 79 0.41 -18.31 -24.01
N ASN A 80 -0.43 -19.05 -23.30
CA ASN A 80 -1.79 -19.35 -23.72
C ASN A 80 -2.88 -18.97 -22.71
N GLN A 81 -2.52 -18.34 -21.59
CA GLN A 81 -3.49 -18.03 -20.55
C GLN A 81 -2.91 -17.04 -19.54
N GLU A 82 -3.80 -16.42 -18.76
CA GLU A 82 -3.43 -15.70 -17.56
C GLU A 82 -3.41 -16.68 -16.38
N LEU A 83 -2.42 -16.54 -15.50
CA LEU A 83 -2.37 -17.28 -14.26
C LEU A 83 -2.59 -16.33 -13.09
N THR A 84 -3.74 -16.40 -12.45
CA THR A 84 -4.02 -15.68 -11.23
C THR A 84 -3.42 -16.44 -10.06
N PHE A 85 -2.56 -15.79 -9.28
CA PHE A 85 -1.86 -16.44 -8.17
C PHE A 85 -2.11 -15.75 -6.82
N TRP A 86 -2.79 -14.61 -6.81
CA TRP A 86 -3.01 -13.84 -5.59
C TRP A 86 -4.30 -13.03 -5.66
N PHE A 87 -4.99 -12.97 -4.53
CA PHE A 87 -6.10 -12.04 -4.31
C PHE A 87 -5.82 -11.24 -3.06
N GLY A 88 -6.05 -9.92 -3.13
CA GLY A 88 -5.94 -9.02 -2.01
C GLY A 88 -7.28 -8.45 -1.61
N GLU A 89 -7.46 -8.22 -0.33
CA GLU A 89 -8.67 -7.66 0.26
C GLU A 89 -8.33 -6.49 1.18
N GLU A 90 -9.34 -5.93 1.84
CA GLU A 90 -9.14 -4.82 2.78
C GLU A 90 -8.05 -5.12 3.80
N GLY A 91 -7.12 -4.21 3.95
CA GLY A 91 -5.96 -4.34 4.83
C GLY A 91 -4.72 -4.88 4.16
N ASP A 92 -4.82 -5.52 3.00
CA ASP A 92 -3.64 -6.00 2.28
C ASP A 92 -2.89 -4.86 1.60
N TYR A 93 -1.63 -5.11 1.28
CA TYR A 93 -0.81 -4.15 0.54
C TYR A 93 -0.41 -4.70 -0.83
N ILE A 94 -0.18 -3.79 -1.75
CA ILE A 94 0.21 -4.08 -3.13
C ILE A 94 1.60 -3.51 -3.36
N ILE A 95 2.53 -4.37 -3.74
CA ILE A 95 3.93 -4.01 -3.91
C ILE A 95 4.56 -4.84 -5.02
N SER A 96 5.43 -4.22 -5.80
CA SER A 96 6.38 -4.95 -6.66
C SER A 96 7.73 -5.00 -5.94
N ALA A 97 8.06 -6.16 -5.41
CA ALA A 97 9.32 -6.34 -4.68
C ALA A 97 10.53 -6.09 -5.58
N GLN A 98 10.48 -6.54 -6.83
CA GLN A 98 11.54 -6.31 -7.80
C GLN A 98 11.78 -4.82 -8.03
N SER A 99 10.70 -4.06 -8.20
CA SER A 99 10.82 -2.62 -8.42
C SER A 99 11.32 -1.88 -7.19
N LEU A 100 10.81 -2.24 -6.01
CA LEU A 100 11.16 -1.57 -4.77
C LEU A 100 12.62 -1.82 -4.37
N ILE A 101 13.05 -3.07 -4.43
CA ILE A 101 14.36 -3.49 -3.93
C ILE A 101 15.45 -3.32 -4.99
N ASN A 102 15.19 -3.82 -6.20
CA ASN A 102 16.21 -3.92 -7.26
C ASN A 102 16.07 -2.87 -8.36
N LYS A 103 15.02 -2.04 -8.33
CA LYS A 103 14.73 -1.07 -9.40
C LYS A 103 14.59 -1.73 -10.77
N LEU A 104 14.04 -2.94 -10.78
CA LEU A 104 13.81 -3.74 -11.99
C LEU A 104 12.32 -3.93 -12.25
N PRO A 105 11.91 -4.17 -13.51
CA PRO A 105 10.51 -4.48 -13.82
C PRO A 105 10.06 -5.77 -13.14
N GLY A 106 8.83 -5.77 -12.61
CA GLY A 106 8.20 -6.98 -12.12
C GLY A 106 7.57 -7.79 -13.24
N TYR A 107 7.12 -8.99 -12.94
CA TYR A 107 6.45 -9.88 -13.88
C TYR A 107 4.96 -10.05 -13.60
N GLU A 108 4.47 -9.51 -12.50
CA GLU A 108 3.07 -9.55 -12.12
C GLU A 108 2.32 -8.29 -12.51
N THR A 109 1.04 -8.46 -12.83
CA THR A 109 0.09 -7.36 -12.98
C THR A 109 -0.93 -7.46 -11.86
N ILE A 110 -1.24 -6.34 -11.22
CA ILE A 110 -2.27 -6.25 -10.19
C ILE A 110 -3.44 -5.43 -10.74
N GLU A 111 -4.60 -6.07 -10.82
CA GLU A 111 -5.81 -5.49 -11.36
C GLU A 111 -6.91 -5.44 -10.30
N LEU A 112 -7.67 -4.36 -10.27
CA LEU A 112 -8.77 -4.20 -9.34
C LEU A 112 -10.01 -4.92 -9.85
N MET A 113 -10.61 -5.74 -8.99
CA MET A 113 -11.77 -6.56 -9.30
C MET A 113 -13.09 -5.82 -9.10
N GLU A 114 -13.05 -4.70 -8.42
CA GLU A 114 -14.18 -3.80 -8.15
C GLU A 114 -13.66 -2.38 -7.95
N ASP A 115 -14.57 -1.42 -7.77
CA ASP A 115 -14.17 -0.06 -7.41
C ASP A 115 -13.48 -0.09 -6.06
N CYS A 116 -12.31 0.52 -5.97
CA CYS A 116 -11.46 0.44 -4.78
C CYS A 116 -11.05 1.81 -4.27
N ILE A 117 -10.79 1.86 -2.97
CA ILE A 117 -10.08 2.95 -2.31
C ILE A 117 -8.73 2.41 -1.88
N LEU A 118 -7.66 3.03 -2.36
CA LEU A 118 -6.29 2.66 -2.04
C LEU A 118 -5.58 3.84 -1.38
N TYR A 119 -4.62 3.54 -0.52
CA TYR A 119 -3.66 4.53 -0.03
C TYR A 119 -2.32 4.29 -0.68
N GLU A 120 -1.83 5.29 -1.38
CA GLU A 120 -0.57 5.23 -2.11
C GLU A 120 0.57 5.83 -1.29
N ILE A 121 1.72 5.18 -1.34
CA ILE A 121 2.98 5.71 -0.82
C ILE A 121 3.98 5.67 -1.96
N ASN A 122 4.67 6.80 -2.21
CA ASN A 122 5.79 6.82 -3.13
C ASN A 122 6.93 5.97 -2.54
N ALA A 123 7.50 5.07 -3.34
CA ALA A 123 8.53 4.15 -2.89
C ALA A 123 9.78 4.88 -2.37
N ASP A 124 10.18 5.96 -3.01
CA ASP A 124 11.35 6.73 -2.58
C ASP A 124 11.09 7.42 -1.24
N ASP A 125 9.88 7.94 -1.02
CA ASP A 125 9.49 8.53 0.27
C ASP A 125 9.48 7.48 1.37
N LEU A 126 9.02 6.28 1.07
CA LEU A 126 9.01 5.17 2.02
C LEU A 126 10.44 4.75 2.41
N VAL A 127 11.33 4.63 1.43
CA VAL A 127 12.74 4.30 1.67
C VAL A 127 13.41 5.40 2.51
N ALA A 128 13.12 6.66 2.21
CA ALA A 128 13.66 7.79 2.99
C ALA A 128 13.19 7.73 4.46
N LEU A 129 11.94 7.34 4.71
CA LEU A 129 11.45 7.14 6.07
C LEU A 129 12.18 5.99 6.77
N PHE A 130 12.40 4.89 6.09
CA PHE A 130 13.13 3.75 6.66
C PHE A 130 14.56 4.14 7.05
N GLU A 131 15.20 5.00 6.29
CA GLU A 131 16.56 5.49 6.56
C GLU A 131 16.60 6.48 7.73
N SER A 132 15.51 7.22 7.97
CA SER A 132 15.46 8.29 8.97
C SER A 132 14.80 7.88 10.29
N ASP A 133 14.12 6.75 10.35
CA ASP A 133 13.36 6.30 11.51
C ASP A 133 13.61 4.81 11.76
N LEU A 134 14.23 4.50 12.91
CA LEU A 134 14.62 3.13 13.24
C LEU A 134 13.41 2.21 13.41
N GLU A 135 12.33 2.69 14.01
CA GLU A 135 11.12 1.87 14.16
C GLU A 135 10.53 1.50 12.80
N LEU A 136 10.49 2.45 11.87
CA LEU A 136 10.00 2.19 10.51
C LEU A 136 10.94 1.28 9.73
N ALA A 137 12.25 1.39 9.93
CA ALA A 137 13.20 0.46 9.35
C ALA A 137 12.93 -0.98 9.82
N ASN A 138 12.62 -1.16 11.09
CA ASN A 138 12.28 -2.47 11.66
C ASN A 138 10.91 -2.95 11.21
N TRP A 139 9.99 -2.03 10.94
CA TRP A 139 8.65 -2.35 10.44
C TRP A 139 8.71 -2.95 9.01
N SER A 140 9.67 -2.49 8.22
CA SER A 140 9.82 -2.98 6.87
C SER A 140 10.30 -4.44 6.87
#